data_62481b00bdd30af948e89d8f427892f4
#
_entry.id   62481b00bdd30af948e89d8f427892f4
#
_cell.length_a   1.000
_cell.length_b   1.000
_cell.length_c   1.000
_cell.angle_alpha   90.00
_cell.angle_beta   90.00
_cell.angle_gamma   90.00
#
_symmetry.space_group_name_H-M   'P 1'
#
loop_
_entity.id
_entity.type
_entity.pdbx_description
1 polymer ?
#
loop_
_entity_poly.entity_id
_entity_poly.type
_entity_poly.pdbx_seq_one_letter_code
_entity_poly.pdbx_strand_id
1 'polypeptide(L)'
;MHFTVYCLDHDGMVEKRLAHYDAHKAYLATTPVKMVMSGPLLAADQETMIGSFFLYEADDIADVMRFNSNDPFNAAGIWRSVDIRPFLKRVDNR
;
A
#
# COMPACT_ATOMS: atom_id res chain seq x y z
N MET A 1 -1.07 14.10 10.52
CA MET A 1 -0.44 14.25 9.19
C MET A 1 -0.77 13.04 8.33
N HIS A 2 -1.05 13.28 7.07
CA HIS A 2 -1.29 12.21 6.12
C HIS A 2 0.00 11.83 5.40
N PHE A 3 0.07 10.55 4.99
CA PHE A 3 1.20 10.01 4.24
C PHE A 3 0.67 9.13 3.12
N THR A 4 1.24 9.29 1.94
CA THR A 4 0.94 8.41 0.81
C THR A 4 2.00 7.32 0.71
N VAL A 5 1.56 6.12 0.36
CA VAL A 5 2.44 5.00 0.06
C VAL A 5 2.09 4.51 -1.34
N TYR A 6 3.06 4.60 -2.24
CA TYR A 6 2.90 4.23 -3.64
C TYR A 6 3.87 3.10 -3.94
N CYS A 7 3.33 1.91 -4.19
CA CYS A 7 4.11 0.71 -4.42
C CYS A 7 3.91 0.23 -5.85
N LEU A 8 5.00 -0.02 -6.57
CA LEU A 8 4.94 -0.66 -7.88
C LEU A 8 5.49 -2.07 -7.78
N ASP A 9 4.79 -3.02 -8.42
CA ASP A 9 5.17 -4.42 -8.42
C ASP A 9 6.31 -4.70 -9.39
N HIS A 10 7.01 -5.81 -9.16
CA HIS A 10 7.74 -6.47 -10.23
C HIS A 10 6.77 -6.96 -11.30
N ASP A 11 7.26 -7.20 -12.52
CA ASP A 11 6.44 -7.72 -13.59
C ASP A 11 5.86 -9.10 -13.23
N GLY A 12 4.61 -9.35 -13.66
CA GLY A 12 4.00 -10.67 -13.55
C GLY A 12 3.64 -11.12 -12.14
N MET A 13 3.19 -10.19 -11.27
CA MET A 13 2.92 -10.50 -9.86
C MET A 13 1.45 -10.78 -9.54
N VAL A 14 0.54 -10.82 -10.52
CA VAL A 14 -0.90 -10.98 -10.24
C VAL A 14 -1.19 -12.26 -9.45
N GLU A 15 -0.65 -13.38 -9.88
CA GLU A 15 -0.87 -14.66 -9.18
C GLU A 15 -0.30 -14.63 -7.76
N LYS A 16 0.86 -14.04 -7.58
CA LYS A 16 1.49 -13.91 -6.28
C LYS A 16 0.71 -12.99 -5.35
N ARG A 17 0.14 -11.92 -5.90
CA ARG A 17 -0.79 -11.06 -5.14
C ARG A 17 -1.99 -11.84 -4.65
N LEU A 18 -2.60 -12.64 -5.52
CA LEU A 18 -3.77 -13.46 -5.15
C LEU A 18 -3.42 -14.50 -4.10
N ALA A 19 -2.25 -15.13 -4.21
CA ALA A 19 -1.79 -16.14 -3.25
C ALA A 19 -1.55 -15.54 -1.85
N HIS A 20 -1.11 -14.27 -1.77
CA HIS A 20 -0.78 -13.60 -0.50
C HIS A 20 -1.85 -12.59 -0.06
N TYR A 21 -2.96 -12.49 -0.78
CA TYR A 21 -3.98 -11.47 -0.54
C TYR A 21 -4.59 -11.57 0.86
N ASP A 22 -4.96 -12.77 1.29
CA ASP A 22 -5.60 -12.96 2.61
C ASP A 22 -4.65 -12.57 3.74
N ALA A 23 -3.37 -12.93 3.63
CA ALA A 23 -2.36 -12.55 4.61
C ALA A 23 -2.15 -11.04 4.63
N HIS A 24 -2.08 -10.40 3.46
CA HIS A 24 -1.96 -8.96 3.32
C HIS A 24 -3.15 -8.24 3.97
N LYS A 25 -4.37 -8.68 3.64
CA LYS A 25 -5.60 -8.09 4.18
C LYS A 25 -5.68 -8.22 5.70
N ALA A 26 -5.33 -9.40 6.24
CA ALA A 26 -5.30 -9.63 7.68
C ALA A 26 -4.25 -8.74 8.36
N TYR A 27 -3.09 -8.55 7.73
CA TYR A 27 -2.04 -7.69 8.26
C TYR A 27 -2.51 -6.23 8.30
N LEU A 28 -3.13 -5.73 7.23
CA LEU A 28 -3.62 -4.35 7.19
C LEU A 28 -4.66 -4.07 8.27
N ALA A 29 -5.44 -5.07 8.68
CA ALA A 29 -6.42 -4.92 9.74
C ALA A 29 -5.80 -4.72 11.11
N THR A 30 -4.51 -5.01 11.29
CA THR A 30 -3.80 -4.87 12.58
C THR A 30 -3.09 -3.53 12.72
N THR A 31 -3.23 -2.63 11.75
CA THR A 31 -2.39 -1.42 11.69
C THR A 31 -2.51 -0.55 12.94
N PRO A 32 -1.36 -0.08 13.51
CA PRO A 32 -1.36 0.94 14.56
C PRO A 32 -1.55 2.35 13.97
N VAL A 33 -1.47 2.51 12.66
CA VAL A 33 -1.73 3.79 11.97
C VAL A 33 -3.11 3.74 11.33
N LYS A 34 -3.75 4.91 11.23
CA LYS A 34 -5.09 4.98 10.66
C LYS A 34 -5.03 4.90 9.13
N MET A 35 -5.64 3.88 8.58
CA MET A 35 -5.81 3.76 7.13
C MET A 35 -7.02 4.58 6.69
N VAL A 36 -6.79 5.56 5.81
CA VAL A 36 -7.86 6.38 5.25
C VAL A 36 -8.45 5.72 4.01
N MET A 37 -7.60 5.24 3.13
CA MET A 37 -8.00 4.46 1.96
C MET A 37 -6.83 3.63 1.47
N SER A 38 -7.14 2.54 0.77
CA SER A 38 -6.14 1.71 0.11
C SER A 38 -6.76 0.96 -1.05
N GLY A 39 -5.93 0.52 -1.97
CA GLY A 39 -6.35 -0.30 -3.09
C GLY A 39 -5.20 -0.59 -4.03
N PRO A 40 -5.40 -1.53 -4.95
CA PRO A 40 -4.39 -1.81 -5.96
C PRO A 40 -4.34 -0.72 -7.02
N LEU A 41 -3.14 -0.47 -7.53
CA LEU A 41 -2.94 0.32 -8.75
C LEU A 41 -3.14 -0.61 -9.94
N LEU A 42 -3.77 -0.11 -10.98
CA LEU A 42 -4.11 -0.89 -12.18
C LEU A 42 -3.33 -0.39 -13.38
N ALA A 43 -3.05 -1.31 -14.30
CA ALA A 43 -2.53 -0.97 -15.61
C ALA A 43 -3.58 -0.19 -16.43
N ALA A 44 -3.21 0.25 -17.62
CA ALA A 44 -4.10 1.03 -18.48
C ALA A 44 -5.37 0.27 -18.89
N ASP A 45 -5.35 -1.06 -18.81
CA ASP A 45 -6.53 -1.91 -19.07
C ASP A 45 -7.62 -1.81 -17.97
N GLN A 46 -7.30 -1.15 -16.85
CA GLN A 46 -8.20 -0.96 -15.70
C GLN A 46 -8.57 -2.26 -14.99
N GLU A 47 -7.80 -3.32 -15.19
CA GLU A 47 -8.05 -4.65 -14.62
C GLU A 47 -6.82 -5.25 -13.97
N THR A 48 -5.65 -5.16 -14.61
CA THR A 48 -4.43 -5.82 -14.14
C THR A 48 -3.79 -5.06 -13.01
N MET A 49 -3.68 -5.69 -11.84
CA MET A 49 -3.01 -5.10 -10.68
C MET A 49 -1.50 -5.03 -10.91
N ILE A 50 -0.93 -3.84 -10.75
CA ILE A 50 0.50 -3.57 -10.96
C ILE A 50 1.15 -2.87 -9.77
N GLY A 51 0.41 -2.62 -8.71
CA GLY A 51 0.92 -1.94 -7.55
C GLY A 51 -0.11 -1.81 -6.45
N SER A 52 0.23 -1.05 -5.43
CA SER A 52 -0.65 -0.76 -4.29
C SER A 52 -0.53 0.72 -3.93
N PHE A 53 -1.64 1.30 -3.49
CA PHE A 53 -1.67 2.66 -2.96
C PHE A 53 -2.33 2.67 -1.59
N PHE A 54 -1.73 3.41 -0.66
CA PHE A 54 -2.29 3.61 0.68
C PHE A 54 -2.26 5.09 1.03
N LEU A 55 -3.30 5.55 1.70
CA LEU A 55 -3.31 6.85 2.36
C LEU A 55 -3.49 6.59 3.86
N TYR A 56 -2.48 6.95 4.64
CA TYR A 56 -2.47 6.77 6.10
C TYR A 56 -2.49 8.12 6.81
N GLU A 57 -3.03 8.11 8.02
CA GLU A 57 -2.89 9.20 8.97
C GLU A 57 -2.07 8.69 10.15
N ALA A 58 -0.98 9.39 10.48
CA ALA A 58 -0.07 9.02 11.53
C ALA A 58 0.64 10.26 12.08
N ASP A 59 1.27 10.11 13.24
CA ASP A 59 2.07 11.19 13.85
C ASP A 59 3.45 11.29 13.23
N ASP A 60 4.03 10.17 12.80
CA ASP A 60 5.40 10.08 12.31
C ASP A 60 5.48 9.19 11.08
N ILE A 61 6.21 9.63 10.06
CA ILE A 61 6.44 8.86 8.84
C ILE A 61 7.12 7.52 9.14
N ALA A 62 7.93 7.45 10.21
CA ALA A 62 8.62 6.21 10.61
C ALA A 62 7.61 5.10 10.93
N ASP A 63 6.46 5.43 11.51
CA ASP A 63 5.41 4.45 11.81
C ASP A 63 4.83 3.86 10.52
N VAL A 64 4.63 4.70 9.51
CA VAL A 64 4.13 4.26 8.19
C VAL A 64 5.17 3.39 7.50
N MET A 65 6.43 3.80 7.51
CA MET A 65 7.54 3.04 6.90
C MET A 65 7.67 1.65 7.53
N ARG A 66 7.63 1.59 8.86
CA ARG A 66 7.74 0.33 9.60
C ARG A 66 6.57 -0.59 9.29
N PHE A 67 5.35 -0.04 9.30
CA PHE A 67 4.16 -0.83 9.00
C PHE A 67 4.19 -1.37 7.57
N ASN A 68 4.55 -0.54 6.60
CA ASN A 68 4.62 -0.95 5.19
C ASN A 68 5.70 -2.00 4.95
N SER A 69 6.86 -1.86 5.59
CA SER A 69 7.99 -2.79 5.38
C SER A 69 7.70 -4.20 5.89
N ASN A 70 6.79 -4.35 6.84
CA ASN A 70 6.42 -5.65 7.42
C ASN A 70 5.17 -6.26 6.76
N ASP A 71 4.65 -5.64 5.71
CA ASP A 71 3.53 -6.20 4.95
C ASP A 71 3.93 -7.52 4.28
N PRO A 72 3.09 -8.56 4.34
CA PRO A 72 3.35 -9.82 3.63
C PRO A 72 3.65 -9.67 2.14
N PHE A 73 3.10 -8.66 1.47
CA PHE A 73 3.43 -8.38 0.07
C PHE A 73 4.90 -7.98 -0.11
N ASN A 74 5.45 -7.24 0.85
CA ASN A 74 6.87 -6.90 0.81
C ASN A 74 7.74 -8.13 1.04
N ALA A 75 7.41 -8.95 2.03
CA ALA A 75 8.14 -10.17 2.33
C ALA A 75 8.10 -11.18 1.17
N ALA A 76 7.00 -11.20 0.42
CA ALA A 76 6.85 -12.08 -0.75
C ALA A 76 7.61 -11.56 -1.98
N GLY A 77 8.21 -10.38 -1.92
CA GLY A 77 8.94 -9.81 -3.05
C GLY A 77 8.05 -9.31 -4.18
N ILE A 78 6.81 -8.92 -3.87
CA ILE A 78 5.87 -8.43 -4.87
C ILE A 78 6.23 -7.02 -5.32
N TRP A 79 6.58 -6.14 -4.38
CA TRP A 79 6.88 -4.74 -4.68
C TRP A 79 8.32 -4.57 -5.15
N ARG A 80 8.47 -3.94 -6.32
CA ARG A 80 9.77 -3.52 -6.85
C ARG A 80 10.24 -2.22 -6.24
N SER A 81 9.30 -1.29 -6.01
CA SER A 81 9.60 0.02 -5.45
C SER A 81 8.49 0.47 -4.51
N VAL A 82 8.87 1.23 -3.49
CA VAL A 82 7.96 1.82 -2.50
C VAL A 82 8.35 3.28 -2.34
N ASP A 83 7.38 4.19 -2.50
CA ASP A 83 7.57 5.62 -2.31
C ASP A 83 6.61 6.09 -1.22
N ILE A 84 7.14 6.60 -0.13
CA ILE A 84 6.36 7.08 1.03
C ILE A 84 6.63 8.56 1.20
N ARG A 85 5.55 9.37 1.18
CA ARG A 85 5.66 10.82 1.25
C ARG A 85 4.65 11.44 2.20
N PRO A 86 5.02 12.52 2.90
CA PRO A 86 4.03 13.36 3.57
C PRO A 86 3.07 13.95 2.54
N PHE A 87 1.80 14.03 2.91
CA PHE A 87 0.75 14.52 2.03
C PHE A 87 -0.10 15.55 2.78
N LEU A 88 -0.22 16.74 2.21
CA LEU A 88 -1.09 17.77 2.76
C LEU A 88 -2.44 17.71 2.03
N LYS A 89 -3.43 17.18 2.72
CA LYS A 89 -4.78 17.10 2.17
C LYS A 89 -5.43 18.49 2.21
N ARG A 90 -5.71 19.07 1.04
CA ARG A 90 -6.34 20.37 0.92
C ARG A 90 -7.80 20.29 0.53
N VAL A 91 -8.16 19.26 -0.23
CA VAL A 91 -9.54 19.04 -0.68
C VAL A 91 -9.90 17.58 -0.45
N ASP A 92 -11.06 17.37 0.14
CA ASP A 92 -11.61 16.04 0.37
C ASP A 92 -13.12 16.14 0.15
N ASN A 93 -13.58 15.59 -0.97
CA ASN A 93 -14.98 15.65 -1.39
C ASN A 93 -15.72 14.32 -1.19
N ARG A 94 -15.17 13.44 -0.39
CA ARG A 94 -15.83 12.16 -0.08
C ARG A 94 -17.12 12.37 0.70
#